data_b10b57f28887c216ceb73cc77ae3ba3d
#
_entry.id   b10b57f28887c216ceb73cc77ae3ba3d
#
_cell.length_a   1.000
_cell.length_b   1.000
_cell.length_c   1.000
_cell.angle_alpha   90.00
_cell.angle_beta   90.00
_cell.angle_gamma   90.00
#
_symmetry.space_group_name_H-M   'P 1'
#
loop_
_entity.id
_entity.type
_entity.pdbx_description
1 polymer ?
#
loop_
_entity_poly.entity_id
_entity_poly.type
_entity_poly.pdbx_seq_one_letter_code
_entity_poly.pdbx_strand_id
1 'polypeptide(L)'
;MIAIIDYGAGNLQSVKKALDYLGEPNLITAKSSEIEAADALILPGVGSFGDAMQSLTNSGLLETVRAAALSDTPFLGICLGLQVAVIEFARDVL
;
A
#
# COMPACT_ATOMS: atom_id res chain seq x y z
N MET A 1 4.62 3.97 -12.55
CA MET A 1 5.21 4.33 -11.25
C MET A 1 4.50 3.59 -10.12
N ILE A 2 5.24 3.12 -9.14
CA ILE A 2 4.68 2.44 -7.98
C ILE A 2 4.28 3.49 -6.95
N ALA A 3 3.06 3.44 -6.44
CA ALA A 3 2.61 4.32 -5.38
C ALA A 3 2.65 3.60 -4.05
N ILE A 4 3.31 4.21 -3.07
CA ILE A 4 3.34 3.75 -1.69
C ILE A 4 2.28 4.54 -0.95
N ILE A 5 1.27 3.86 -0.43
CA ILE A 5 0.10 4.51 0.12
C ILE A 5 0.40 5.03 1.54
N ASP A 6 0.29 6.34 1.70
CA ASP A 6 0.47 7.00 2.99
C ASP A 6 -0.91 7.20 3.63
N TYR A 7 -1.26 6.32 4.55
CA TYR A 7 -2.55 6.37 5.23
C TYR A 7 -2.39 6.56 6.74
N GLY A 8 -1.21 7.02 7.17
CA GLY A 8 -0.96 7.31 8.58
C GLY A 8 -0.38 6.15 9.35
N ALA A 9 -0.05 5.05 8.71
CA ALA A 9 0.55 3.89 9.35
C ALA A 9 1.59 3.26 8.43
N GLY A 10 2.46 2.46 9.01
CA GLY A 10 3.47 1.75 8.25
C GLY A 10 4.80 2.49 8.19
N ASN A 11 5.81 1.77 7.76
CA ASN A 11 7.16 2.33 7.62
C ASN A 11 7.40 2.69 6.16
N LEU A 12 6.96 3.90 5.80
CA LEU A 12 7.01 4.36 4.41
C LEU A 12 8.43 4.47 3.89
N GLN A 13 9.35 4.96 4.73
CA GLN A 13 10.72 5.20 4.28
C GLN A 13 11.47 3.90 4.00
N SER A 14 11.22 2.85 4.77
CA SER A 14 11.85 1.56 4.52
C SER A 14 11.42 0.98 3.19
N VAL A 15 10.13 1.11 2.87
CA VAL A 15 9.60 0.64 1.58
C VAL A 15 10.19 1.47 0.44
N LYS A 16 10.21 2.79 0.61
CA LYS A 16 10.76 3.68 -0.40
C LYS A 16 12.23 3.37 -0.68
N LYS A 17 13.02 3.19 0.39
CA LYS A 17 14.44 2.89 0.22
C LYS A 17 14.65 1.56 -0.51
N ALA A 18 13.83 0.56 -0.23
CA ALA A 18 13.93 -0.72 -0.92
C ALA A 18 13.66 -0.56 -2.41
N LEU A 19 12.62 0.19 -2.77
CA LEU A 19 12.29 0.42 -4.17
C LEU A 19 13.37 1.26 -4.87
N ASP A 20 13.88 2.27 -4.18
CA ASP A 20 14.97 3.09 -4.73
C ASP A 20 16.21 2.24 -4.98
N TYR A 21 16.52 1.34 -4.06
CA TYR A 21 17.65 0.43 -4.21
C TYR A 21 17.49 -0.47 -5.43
N LEU A 22 16.26 -0.90 -5.71
CA LEU A 22 15.95 -1.74 -6.86
C LEU A 22 15.87 -0.94 -8.17
N GLY A 23 15.95 0.39 -8.09
CA GLY A 23 15.86 1.23 -9.27
C GLY A 23 14.45 1.42 -9.78
N GLU A 24 13.44 1.14 -8.96
CA GLU A 24 12.04 1.27 -9.37
C GLU A 24 11.50 2.66 -9.05
N PRO A 25 10.98 3.39 -10.04
CA PRO A 25 10.34 4.68 -9.77
C PRO A 25 9.17 4.50 -8.82
N ASN A 26 9.11 5.35 -7.81
CA ASN A 26 8.08 5.22 -6.77
C ASN A 26 7.73 6.58 -6.19
N LEU A 27 6.57 6.63 -5.52
CA LEU A 27 6.01 7.86 -4.98
C LEU A 27 5.25 7.52 -3.70
N ILE A 28 5.56 8.24 -2.61
CA ILE A 28 4.74 8.16 -1.40
C ILE A 28 3.60 9.15 -1.56
N THR A 29 2.37 8.71 -1.44
CA THR A 29 1.23 9.58 -1.69
C THR A 29 0.01 9.21 -0.83
N ALA A 30 -0.76 10.25 -0.48
CA ALA A 30 -2.05 10.11 0.18
C ALA A 30 -3.19 10.60 -0.72
N LYS A 31 -2.89 10.92 -1.98
CA LYS A 31 -3.88 11.46 -2.92
C LYS A 31 -4.54 10.34 -3.71
N SER A 32 -5.87 10.28 -3.65
CA SER A 32 -6.63 9.28 -4.39
C SER A 32 -6.31 9.28 -5.88
N SER A 33 -6.17 10.46 -6.47
CA SER A 33 -5.88 10.56 -7.90
C SER A 33 -4.54 9.92 -8.26
N GLU A 34 -3.54 10.08 -7.42
CA GLU A 34 -2.23 9.48 -7.67
C GLU A 34 -2.25 7.97 -7.46
N ILE A 35 -3.02 7.52 -6.47
CA ILE A 35 -3.18 6.09 -6.22
C ILE A 35 -3.88 5.42 -7.40
N GLU A 36 -4.93 6.06 -7.91
CA GLU A 36 -5.69 5.52 -9.04
C GLU A 36 -4.87 5.49 -10.33
N ALA A 37 -3.96 6.43 -10.49
CA ALA A 37 -3.13 6.51 -11.69
C ALA A 37 -1.87 5.65 -11.65
N ALA A 38 -1.57 5.04 -10.51
CA ALA A 38 -0.33 4.27 -10.36
C ALA A 38 -0.39 2.95 -11.13
N ASP A 39 0.78 2.49 -11.55
CA ASP A 39 0.91 1.20 -12.23
C ASP A 39 0.86 0.04 -11.25
N ALA A 40 1.27 0.27 -10.02
CA ALA A 40 1.23 -0.72 -8.95
C ALA A 40 1.16 0.00 -7.62
N LEU A 41 0.65 -0.69 -6.60
CA LEU A 41 0.42 -0.09 -5.29
C LEU A 41 1.05 -0.93 -4.19
N ILE A 42 1.61 -0.25 -3.20
CA ILE A 42 2.11 -0.90 -1.99
C ILE A 42 1.41 -0.28 -0.79
N LEU A 43 0.85 -1.14 0.04
CA LEU A 43 0.20 -0.74 1.29
C LEU A 43 1.08 -1.20 2.46
N PRO A 44 1.91 -0.31 3.01
CA PRO A 44 2.72 -0.70 4.17
C PRO A 44 1.87 -0.70 5.43
N GLY A 45 2.13 -1.66 6.30
CA GLY A 45 1.41 -1.76 7.55
C GLY A 45 2.34 -2.12 8.68
N VAL A 46 1.95 -1.76 9.89
CA VAL A 46 2.66 -2.11 11.13
C VAL A 46 1.62 -2.54 12.14
N GLY A 47 1.92 -3.62 12.87
CA GLY A 47 1.01 -4.08 13.89
C GLY A 47 -0.09 -4.95 13.34
N SER A 48 -1.30 -4.81 13.89
CA SER A 48 -2.40 -5.68 13.54
C SER A 48 -3.14 -5.19 12.31
N PHE A 49 -3.85 -6.12 11.69
CA PHE A 49 -4.73 -5.79 10.57
C PHE A 49 -5.81 -4.80 10.98
N GLY A 50 -6.34 -4.95 12.20
CA GLY A 50 -7.37 -4.03 12.69
C GLY A 50 -6.88 -2.59 12.79
N ASP A 51 -5.64 -2.41 13.25
CA ASP A 51 -5.04 -1.07 13.34
C ASP A 51 -4.86 -0.46 11.94
N ALA A 52 -4.45 -1.26 10.98
CA ALA A 52 -4.29 -0.80 9.60
C ALA A 52 -5.64 -0.38 9.02
N MET A 53 -6.68 -1.16 9.25
CA MET A 53 -8.02 -0.82 8.77
C MET A 53 -8.54 0.45 9.42
N GLN A 54 -8.27 0.64 10.70
CA GLN A 54 -8.66 1.86 11.41
C GLN A 54 -7.97 3.09 10.79
N SER A 55 -6.67 2.97 10.53
CA SER A 55 -5.92 4.07 9.92
C SER A 55 -6.41 4.38 8.51
N LEU A 56 -6.71 3.37 7.71
CA LEU A 56 -7.27 3.57 6.38
C LEU A 56 -8.60 4.30 6.44
N THR A 57 -9.46 3.90 7.37
CA THR A 57 -10.75 4.55 7.54
C THR A 57 -10.57 6.01 7.94
N ASN A 58 -9.68 6.27 8.91
CA ASN A 58 -9.45 7.63 9.40
C ASN A 58 -8.83 8.53 8.34
N SER A 59 -8.03 7.98 7.44
CA SER A 59 -7.39 8.77 6.39
C SER A 59 -8.33 9.12 5.24
N GLY A 60 -9.48 8.45 5.17
CA GLY A 60 -10.41 8.64 4.06
C GLY A 60 -10.03 7.88 2.79
N LEU A 61 -9.02 7.00 2.87
CA LEU A 61 -8.53 6.28 1.70
C LEU A 61 -9.10 4.87 1.56
N LEU A 62 -9.96 4.44 2.49
CA LEU A 62 -10.44 3.05 2.50
C LEU A 62 -11.09 2.64 1.18
N GLU A 63 -11.97 3.48 0.64
CA GLU A 63 -12.68 3.15 -0.59
C GLU A 63 -11.74 3.17 -1.80
N THR A 64 -10.80 4.11 -1.83
CA THR A 64 -9.79 4.16 -2.90
C THR A 64 -8.94 2.90 -2.90
N VAL A 65 -8.50 2.47 -1.72
CA VAL A 65 -7.68 1.26 -1.58
C VAL A 65 -8.49 0.02 -1.93
N ARG A 66 -9.73 -0.03 -1.49
CA ARG A 66 -10.62 -1.16 -1.81
C ARG A 66 -10.82 -1.29 -3.32
N ALA A 67 -11.12 -0.19 -3.98
CA ALA A 67 -11.31 -0.19 -5.42
C ALA A 67 -10.04 -0.62 -6.15
N ALA A 68 -8.89 -0.15 -5.69
CA ALA A 68 -7.60 -0.51 -6.28
C ALA A 68 -7.31 -2.00 -6.10
N ALA A 69 -7.61 -2.55 -4.92
CA ALA A 69 -7.37 -3.96 -4.64
C ALA A 69 -8.25 -4.88 -5.50
N LEU A 70 -9.42 -4.39 -5.89
CA LEU A 70 -10.35 -5.15 -6.73
C LEU A 70 -10.12 -4.92 -8.21
N SER A 71 -9.23 -4.00 -8.57
CA SER A 71 -8.92 -3.69 -9.97
C SER A 71 -7.82 -4.61 -10.49
N ASP A 72 -7.41 -4.38 -11.73
CA ASP A 72 -6.30 -5.12 -12.33
C ASP A 72 -4.94 -4.61 -11.90
N THR A 73 -4.86 -3.53 -11.14
CA THR A 73 -3.60 -2.96 -10.69
C THR A 73 -2.93 -3.90 -9.69
N PRO A 74 -1.66 -4.25 -9.89
CA PRO A 74 -0.93 -5.04 -8.90
C PRO A 74 -0.93 -4.35 -7.54
N PHE A 75 -1.21 -5.11 -6.50
CA PHE A 75 -1.38 -4.57 -5.15
C PHE A 75 -0.65 -5.48 -4.16
N LEU A 76 0.26 -4.89 -3.39
CA LEU A 76 1.06 -5.61 -2.41
C LEU A 76 0.91 -4.99 -1.04
N GLY A 77 0.51 -5.80 -0.06
CA GLY A 77 0.50 -5.39 1.34
C GLY A 77 1.73 -5.93 2.04
N ILE A 78 2.42 -5.08 2.78
CA ILE A 78 3.62 -5.46 3.50
C ILE A 78 3.46 -5.08 4.96
N CYS A 79 3.59 -6.07 5.85
CA CYS A 79 3.59 -5.82 7.29
C CYS A 79 5.03 -5.91 7.80
N LEU A 80 5.56 -4.79 8.26
CA LEU A 80 6.96 -4.69 8.67
C LEU A 80 7.16 -4.75 10.18
N GLY A 81 6.11 -4.82 10.94
CA GLY A 81 6.22 -4.73 12.40
C GLY A 81 6.54 -6.03 13.10
N LEU A 82 6.15 -7.15 12.55
CA LEU A 82 6.29 -8.45 13.21
C LEU A 82 7.34 -9.30 12.53
N GLN A 83 7.07 -9.66 11.36
CA GLN A 83 7.97 -10.35 10.47
C GLN A 83 7.58 -9.87 9.11
N VAL A 84 8.41 -10.12 8.15
CA VAL A 84 8.05 -9.74 6.81
C VAL A 84 6.93 -10.65 6.37
N ALA A 85 5.71 -10.17 6.50
CA ALA A 85 4.54 -10.87 5.98
C ALA A 85 4.11 -10.12 4.73
N VAL A 86 4.16 -10.81 3.62
CA VAL A 86 3.74 -10.25 2.34
C VAL A 86 2.37 -10.80 2.04
N ILE A 87 1.40 -9.89 1.89
CA ILE A 87 0.05 -10.25 1.52
C ILE A 87 -0.18 -9.74 0.12
N GLU A 88 -0.40 -10.66 -0.79
CA GLU A 88 -0.68 -10.30 -2.16
C GLU A 88 -2.18 -10.43 -2.40
N PHE A 89 -2.78 -9.32 -2.80
CA PHE A 89 -4.19 -9.30 -3.17
C PHE A 89 -4.28 -9.41 -4.67
N ALA A 90 -4.47 -10.61 -5.15
CA ALA A 90 -4.71 -10.83 -6.56
C ALA A 90 -6.19 -11.04 -6.77
N ARG A 91 -6.70 -10.56 -7.88
CA ARG A 91 -8.13 -10.65 -8.19
C ARG A 91 -8.64 -12.08 -8.25
N ASP A 92 -7.80 -13.02 -8.55
CA ASP A 92 -8.19 -14.42 -8.62
C ASP A 92 -8.07 -15.14 -7.28
N VAL A 93 -7.66 -14.47 -6.24
CA VAL A 93 -7.67 -15.00 -4.88
C VAL A 93 -9.04 -14.78 -4.25
N LEU A 94 -9.76 -13.86 -4.77
CA LEU A 94 -11.09 -13.50 -4.26
C LEU A 94 -12.21 -14.32 -4.92
#